data_3551b0ab79de1208b348da4d98ca2c41
#
_entry.id   3551b0ab79de1208b348da4d98ca2c41
#
_cell.length_a   1.000
_cell.length_b   1.000
_cell.length_c   1.000
_cell.angle_alpha   90.00
_cell.angle_beta   90.00
_cell.angle_gamma   90.00
#
_symmetry.space_group_name_H-M   'P 1'
#
loop_
_entity.id
_entity.type
_entity.pdbx_description
1 polymer ?
#
loop_
_entity_poly.entity_id
_entity_poly.type
_entity_poly.pdbx_seq_one_letter_code
_entity_poly.pdbx_strand_id
1 'polypeptide(L)'
;MDLNKRRTFIKQLSIAGAAAAVLPLTPAALFAKQKPKTIGIIGLDTSHSEMFTRDINEGSLKDRGYRVVAAYPHGSRDIPSALGMKQAVTDAVTKMGVRLVDSIEELLKQVDFVLLESNDGRVHLEQATQVIKAKKPLFIDKPMAANLAHVTEIFALAAKHQVPVFTSSSLRYDKLVREVQSGKIGK
;
A
#
# COMPACT_ATOMS: atom_id res chain seq x y z
N MET A 1 6.68 -53.29 8.96
CA MET A 1 7.67 -52.52 8.18
C MET A 1 8.99 -52.60 8.91
N ASP A 2 9.99 -53.24 8.30
CA ASP A 2 11.24 -53.69 8.90
C ASP A 2 12.11 -52.53 9.39
N LEU A 3 12.54 -52.55 10.65
CA LEU A 3 13.37 -51.54 11.32
C LEU A 3 14.71 -51.31 10.61
N ASN A 4 15.24 -52.32 9.92
CA ASN A 4 16.45 -52.21 9.14
C ASN A 4 16.30 -51.37 7.89
N LYS A 5 15.15 -51.39 7.25
CA LYS A 5 14.85 -50.53 6.06
C LYS A 5 14.74 -49.05 6.44
N ARG A 6 14.23 -48.72 7.63
CA ARG A 6 14.20 -47.32 8.13
C ARG A 6 15.61 -46.78 8.44
N ARG A 7 16.49 -47.60 9.02
CA ARG A 7 17.87 -47.18 9.30
C ARG A 7 18.69 -46.95 8.03
N THR A 8 18.49 -47.77 7.00
CA THR A 8 19.14 -47.60 5.69
C THR A 8 18.64 -46.37 4.97
N PHE A 9 17.33 -46.08 5.01
CA PHE A 9 16.75 -44.90 4.43
C PHE A 9 17.25 -43.59 5.11
N ILE A 10 17.34 -43.58 6.44
CA ILE A 10 17.89 -42.44 7.20
C ILE A 10 19.39 -42.23 6.90
N LYS A 11 20.17 -43.29 6.78
CA LYS A 11 21.59 -43.18 6.38
C LYS A 11 21.79 -42.69 4.96
N GLN A 12 20.93 -43.09 4.02
CA GLN A 12 20.98 -42.59 2.64
C GLN A 12 20.58 -41.12 2.52
N LEU A 13 19.58 -40.64 3.32
CA LEU A 13 19.24 -39.24 3.42
C LEU A 13 20.37 -38.38 4.02
N SER A 14 21.10 -38.91 4.98
CA SER A 14 22.24 -38.21 5.60
C SER A 14 23.45 -38.08 4.66
N ILE A 15 23.62 -38.99 3.68
CA ILE A 15 24.72 -38.92 2.70
C ILE A 15 24.33 -38.04 1.50
N ALA A 16 23.04 -38.00 1.12
CA ALA A 16 22.56 -37.12 0.07
C ALA A 16 22.46 -35.63 0.51
N GLY A 17 22.37 -35.37 1.81
CA GLY A 17 22.31 -34.01 2.38
C GLY A 17 23.67 -33.31 2.54
N ALA A 18 24.79 -34.01 2.33
CA ALA A 18 26.11 -33.42 2.53
C ALA A 18 26.71 -32.69 1.31
N ALA A 19 26.01 -32.68 0.19
CA ALA A 19 26.43 -31.98 -1.04
C ALA A 19 25.62 -30.69 -1.32
N ALA A 20 24.75 -30.25 -0.41
CA ALA A 20 24.28 -28.88 -0.46
C ALA A 20 25.49 -28.01 -0.09
N ALA A 21 26.11 -27.39 -1.10
CA ALA A 21 27.15 -26.40 -0.91
C ALA A 21 26.62 -25.36 0.08
N VAL A 22 27.12 -25.41 1.32
CA VAL A 22 26.98 -24.32 2.27
C VAL A 22 27.83 -23.19 1.69
N LEU A 23 27.21 -22.41 0.78
CA LEU A 23 27.77 -21.11 0.43
C LEU A 23 27.92 -20.37 1.76
N PRO A 24 29.13 -19.94 2.13
CA PRO A 24 29.31 -19.17 3.35
C PRO A 24 28.45 -17.93 3.18
N LEU A 25 27.31 -17.87 3.87
CA LEU A 25 26.57 -16.62 4.03
C LEU A 25 27.54 -15.69 4.74
N THR A 26 28.18 -14.82 3.97
CA THR A 26 29.03 -13.78 4.55
C THR A 26 28.15 -12.97 5.51
N PRO A 27 28.65 -12.59 6.69
CA PRO A 27 27.90 -11.74 7.63
C PRO A 27 27.29 -10.51 6.94
N ALA A 28 27.96 -9.96 5.93
CA ALA A 28 27.46 -8.88 5.09
C ALA A 28 26.12 -9.21 4.37
N ALA A 29 25.86 -10.46 3.98
CA ALA A 29 24.61 -10.86 3.35
C ALA A 29 23.44 -10.91 4.35
N LEU A 30 23.72 -11.19 5.64
CA LEU A 30 22.74 -11.16 6.72
C LEU A 30 22.36 -9.74 7.16
N PHE A 31 23.21 -8.76 6.90
CA PHE A 31 23.00 -7.34 7.23
C PHE A 31 22.71 -6.48 6.00
N ALA A 32 22.54 -7.06 4.82
CA ALA A 32 22.11 -6.31 3.66
C ALA A 32 20.74 -5.69 3.95
N LYS A 33 20.72 -4.36 4.17
CA LYS A 33 19.49 -3.60 4.38
C LYS A 33 18.59 -3.84 3.16
N GLN A 34 17.47 -4.53 3.35
CA GLN A 34 16.54 -4.79 2.25
C GLN A 34 16.12 -3.47 1.61
N LYS A 35 16.11 -3.45 0.28
CA LYS A 35 15.64 -2.28 -0.46
C LYS A 35 14.20 -1.98 -0.02
N PRO A 36 13.87 -0.73 0.35
CA PRO A 36 12.53 -0.41 0.82
C PRO A 36 11.49 -0.72 -0.28
N LYS A 37 10.34 -1.18 0.15
CA LYS A 37 9.17 -1.33 -0.71
C LYS A 37 8.67 0.04 -1.15
N THR A 38 8.35 0.17 -2.42
CA THR A 38 7.97 1.44 -3.02
C THR A 38 6.46 1.66 -3.01
N ILE A 39 6.05 2.88 -2.68
CA ILE A 39 4.65 3.31 -2.64
C ILE A 39 4.44 4.42 -3.67
N GLY A 40 3.32 4.32 -4.39
CA GLY A 40 2.81 5.38 -5.25
C GLY A 40 1.57 6.04 -4.66
N ILE A 41 1.41 7.33 -4.92
CA ILE A 41 0.20 8.08 -4.54
C ILE A 41 -0.57 8.49 -5.78
N ILE A 42 -1.90 8.33 -5.74
CA ILE A 42 -2.83 8.85 -6.75
C ILE A 42 -3.68 9.94 -6.08
N GLY A 43 -3.64 11.15 -6.64
CA GLY A 43 -4.33 12.33 -6.11
C GLY A 43 -3.46 13.12 -5.12
N LEU A 44 -3.18 14.38 -5.47
CA LEU A 44 -2.47 15.34 -4.62
C LEU A 44 -3.35 16.55 -4.28
N ASP A 45 -4.63 16.28 -4.05
CA ASP A 45 -5.67 17.26 -3.82
C ASP A 45 -6.32 17.15 -2.44
N THR A 46 -5.58 16.54 -1.51
CA THR A 46 -5.89 16.42 -0.08
C THR A 46 -4.63 16.51 0.77
N SER A 47 -4.74 17.03 1.99
CA SER A 47 -3.63 17.05 2.96
C SER A 47 -3.14 15.65 3.36
N HIS A 48 -3.95 14.61 3.19
CA HIS A 48 -3.57 13.25 3.53
C HIS A 48 -2.39 12.76 2.69
N SER A 49 -2.33 13.11 1.40
CA SER A 49 -1.21 12.77 0.52
C SER A 49 0.13 13.30 1.05
N GLU A 50 0.16 14.54 1.56
CA GLU A 50 1.32 15.13 2.22
C GLU A 50 1.61 14.42 3.55
N MET A 51 0.60 14.23 4.41
CA MET A 51 0.76 13.66 5.75
C MET A 51 1.30 12.23 5.69
N PHE A 52 0.73 11.36 4.85
CA PHE A 52 1.23 10.00 4.67
C PHE A 52 2.63 9.96 4.07
N THR A 53 2.92 10.83 3.10
CA THR A 53 4.27 10.94 2.55
C THR A 53 5.27 11.34 3.62
N ARG A 54 4.96 12.32 4.44
CA ARG A 54 5.81 12.80 5.53
C ARG A 54 6.07 11.70 6.56
N ASP A 55 5.03 11.03 7.04
CA ASP A 55 5.17 9.97 8.04
C ASP A 55 6.00 8.80 7.53
N ILE A 56 5.82 8.41 6.27
CA ILE A 56 6.52 7.27 5.66
C ILE A 56 7.96 7.63 5.30
N ASN A 57 8.21 8.81 4.73
CA ASN A 57 9.53 9.16 4.21
C ASN A 57 10.44 9.79 5.26
N GLU A 58 9.90 10.55 6.21
CA GLU A 58 10.67 11.39 7.14
C GLU A 58 10.26 11.21 8.60
N GLY A 59 9.02 10.76 8.85
CA GLY A 59 8.43 10.68 10.18
C GLY A 59 8.62 9.34 10.88
N SER A 60 7.61 8.95 11.65
CA SER A 60 7.60 7.78 12.54
C SER A 60 7.73 6.44 11.81
N LEU A 61 7.44 6.39 10.52
CA LEU A 61 7.44 5.17 9.70
C LEU A 61 8.67 5.04 8.78
N LYS A 62 9.59 6.01 8.76
CA LYS A 62 10.73 6.07 7.81
C LYS A 62 11.63 4.82 7.81
N ASP A 63 11.72 4.12 8.95
CA ASP A 63 12.57 2.95 9.12
C ASP A 63 11.79 1.62 9.02
N ARG A 64 10.51 1.66 8.62
CA ARG A 64 9.65 0.48 8.47
C ARG A 64 9.83 -0.26 7.14
N GLY A 65 10.79 0.15 6.32
CA GLY A 65 11.06 -0.53 5.05
C GLY A 65 10.12 -0.16 3.90
N TYR A 66 9.46 1.00 4.00
CA TYR A 66 8.59 1.56 2.96
C TYR A 66 9.07 2.94 2.55
N ARG A 67 8.78 3.34 1.32
CA ARG A 67 9.06 4.69 0.83
C ARG A 67 8.07 5.12 -0.24
N VAL A 68 7.50 6.30 -0.11
CA VAL A 68 6.75 6.96 -1.18
C VAL A 68 7.74 7.52 -2.18
N VAL A 69 7.65 7.11 -3.45
CA VAL A 69 8.64 7.43 -4.48
C VAL A 69 8.07 8.15 -5.69
N ALA A 70 6.77 7.98 -5.97
CA ALA A 70 6.12 8.59 -7.13
C ALA A 70 4.67 8.98 -6.83
N ALA A 71 4.16 9.99 -7.52
CA ALA A 71 2.77 10.43 -7.40
C ALA A 71 2.18 10.85 -8.74
N TYR A 72 0.94 10.44 -8.99
CA TYR A 72 0.07 10.96 -10.04
C TYR A 72 -0.82 12.06 -9.43
N PRO A 73 -0.68 13.34 -9.87
CA PRO A 73 -1.22 14.49 -9.12
C PRO A 73 -2.71 14.74 -9.32
N HIS A 74 -3.38 14.04 -10.24
CA HIS A 74 -4.77 14.34 -10.59
C HIS A 74 -5.75 13.49 -9.78
N GLY A 75 -6.69 14.18 -9.13
CA GLY A 75 -7.79 13.62 -8.35
C GLY A 75 -9.12 14.26 -8.72
N SER A 76 -9.61 15.18 -7.88
CA SER A 76 -10.86 15.89 -8.10
C SER A 76 -10.84 16.75 -9.37
N ARG A 77 -12.00 16.78 -10.05
CA ARG A 77 -12.15 17.56 -11.30
C ARG A 77 -12.76 18.94 -11.05
N ASP A 78 -13.67 19.06 -10.08
CA ASP A 78 -14.54 20.22 -9.90
C ASP A 78 -14.82 20.58 -8.42
N ILE A 79 -14.04 20.05 -7.46
CA ILE A 79 -14.15 20.42 -6.06
C ILE A 79 -13.21 21.59 -5.77
N PRO A 80 -13.72 22.83 -5.55
CA PRO A 80 -12.88 24.02 -5.43
C PRO A 80 -11.83 23.93 -4.32
N SER A 81 -12.19 23.36 -3.14
CA SER A 81 -11.27 23.22 -2.02
C SER A 81 -10.12 22.25 -2.34
N ALA A 82 -10.39 21.16 -3.05
CA ALA A 82 -9.40 20.19 -3.47
C ALA A 82 -8.46 20.79 -4.54
N LEU A 83 -9.02 21.47 -5.53
CA LEU A 83 -8.24 22.16 -6.57
C LEU A 83 -7.35 23.26 -5.99
N GLY A 84 -7.85 24.03 -5.01
CA GLY A 84 -7.08 25.08 -4.33
C GLY A 84 -5.91 24.54 -3.49
N MET A 85 -6.00 23.31 -3.01
CA MET A 85 -4.97 22.67 -2.19
C MET A 85 -3.87 21.97 -3.03
N LYS A 86 -4.20 21.57 -4.25
CA LYS A 86 -3.38 20.70 -5.09
C LYS A 86 -1.94 21.19 -5.27
N GLN A 87 -1.72 22.47 -5.55
CA GLN A 87 -0.39 23.00 -5.79
C GLN A 87 0.49 22.90 -4.54
N ALA A 88 -0.04 23.32 -3.39
CA ALA A 88 0.69 23.27 -2.11
C ALA A 88 1.08 21.83 -1.72
N VAL A 89 0.15 20.88 -1.87
CA VAL A 89 0.42 19.45 -1.61
C VAL A 89 1.45 18.89 -2.59
N THR A 90 1.35 19.24 -3.87
CA THR A 90 2.31 18.82 -4.90
C THR A 90 3.72 19.30 -4.56
N ASP A 91 3.86 20.56 -4.19
CA ASP A 91 5.15 21.13 -3.81
C ASP A 91 5.73 20.46 -2.55
N ALA A 92 4.87 20.18 -1.57
CA ALA A 92 5.28 19.53 -0.33
C ALA A 92 5.79 18.10 -0.58
N VAL A 93 5.07 17.27 -1.35
CA VAL A 93 5.50 15.89 -1.62
C VAL A 93 6.74 15.84 -2.51
N THR A 94 6.86 16.77 -3.46
CA THR A 94 8.05 16.87 -4.33
C THR A 94 9.30 17.24 -3.52
N LYS A 95 9.20 18.14 -2.54
CA LYS A 95 10.30 18.47 -1.61
C LYS A 95 10.75 17.27 -0.80
N MET A 96 9.88 16.31 -0.51
CA MET A 96 10.20 15.04 0.17
C MET A 96 10.76 13.96 -0.79
N GLY A 97 11.12 14.34 -2.03
CA GLY A 97 11.75 13.48 -3.03
C GLY A 97 10.79 12.57 -3.79
N VAL A 98 9.49 12.85 -3.79
CA VAL A 98 8.50 12.12 -4.58
C VAL A 98 8.49 12.67 -6.01
N ARG A 99 8.63 11.78 -6.99
CA ARG A 99 8.60 12.13 -8.40
C ARG A 99 7.16 12.18 -8.91
N LEU A 100 6.82 13.22 -9.67
CA LEU A 100 5.54 13.29 -10.37
C LEU A 100 5.58 12.46 -11.64
N VAL A 101 4.45 11.86 -11.98
CA VAL A 101 4.24 11.09 -13.22
C VAL A 101 2.98 11.56 -13.92
N ASP A 102 2.93 11.39 -15.25
CA ASP A 102 1.86 11.91 -16.09
C ASP A 102 0.66 10.96 -16.22
N SER A 103 0.80 9.72 -15.75
CA SER A 103 -0.28 8.73 -15.80
C SER A 103 -0.21 7.71 -14.65
N ILE A 104 -1.38 7.14 -14.32
CA ILE A 104 -1.47 6.02 -13.37
C ILE A 104 -0.69 4.80 -13.91
N GLU A 105 -0.73 4.56 -15.21
CA GLU A 105 0.03 3.46 -15.83
C GLU A 105 1.54 3.61 -15.58
N GLU A 106 2.08 4.81 -15.74
CA GLU A 106 3.49 5.10 -15.44
C GLU A 106 3.81 4.89 -13.95
N LEU A 107 2.91 5.35 -13.05
CA LEU A 107 3.04 5.11 -11.61
C LEU A 107 3.19 3.62 -11.31
N LEU A 108 2.29 2.80 -11.84
CA LEU A 108 2.18 1.38 -11.53
C LEU A 108 3.39 0.55 -11.96
N LYS A 109 4.18 1.02 -12.95
CA LYS A 109 5.44 0.39 -13.38
C LYS A 109 6.56 0.53 -12.34
N GLN A 110 6.44 1.46 -11.38
CA GLN A 110 7.53 1.89 -10.51
C GLN A 110 7.33 1.56 -9.04
N VAL A 111 6.12 1.09 -8.66
CA VAL A 111 5.73 0.95 -7.26
C VAL A 111 5.23 -0.45 -6.93
N ASP A 112 5.40 -0.84 -5.66
CA ASP A 112 4.91 -2.11 -5.13
C ASP A 112 3.48 -1.97 -4.57
N PHE A 113 3.12 -0.79 -4.02
CA PHE A 113 1.85 -0.48 -3.36
C PHE A 113 1.31 0.86 -3.81
N VAL A 114 0.00 1.06 -3.67
CA VAL A 114 -0.64 2.34 -4.02
C VAL A 114 -1.51 2.85 -2.88
N LEU A 115 -1.38 4.15 -2.59
CA LEU A 115 -2.30 4.94 -1.79
C LEU A 115 -3.14 5.78 -2.76
N LEU A 116 -4.44 5.54 -2.79
CA LEU A 116 -5.41 6.33 -3.58
C LEU A 116 -6.00 7.39 -2.65
N GLU A 117 -5.53 8.62 -2.82
CA GLU A 117 -5.78 9.75 -1.94
C GLU A 117 -6.63 10.85 -2.62
N SER A 118 -7.11 10.63 -3.85
CA SER A 118 -8.00 11.59 -4.52
C SER A 118 -9.15 11.98 -3.59
N ASN A 119 -9.37 13.28 -3.39
CA ASN A 119 -10.40 13.75 -2.46
C ASN A 119 -11.84 13.43 -2.92
N ASP A 120 -12.02 13.19 -4.20
CA ASP A 120 -13.31 12.94 -4.84
C ASP A 120 -13.58 11.44 -5.02
N GLY A 121 -14.50 10.89 -4.22
CA GLY A 121 -14.92 9.50 -4.35
C GLY A 121 -15.53 9.11 -5.72
N ARG A 122 -15.93 10.09 -6.55
CA ARG A 122 -16.47 9.83 -7.90
C ARG A 122 -15.44 9.26 -8.87
N VAL A 123 -14.15 9.56 -8.67
CA VAL A 123 -13.06 9.07 -9.52
C VAL A 123 -12.44 7.77 -9.01
N HIS A 124 -12.74 7.35 -7.78
CA HIS A 124 -12.09 6.22 -7.13
C HIS A 124 -12.27 4.89 -7.86
N LEU A 125 -13.46 4.59 -8.38
CA LEU A 125 -13.68 3.34 -9.12
C LEU A 125 -12.80 3.26 -10.37
N GLU A 126 -12.70 4.34 -11.14
CA GLU A 126 -11.88 4.42 -12.36
C GLU A 126 -10.38 4.21 -12.02
N GLN A 127 -9.90 4.93 -11.01
CA GLN A 127 -8.51 4.89 -10.58
C GLN A 127 -8.16 3.55 -9.93
N ALA A 128 -8.99 3.06 -9.00
CA ALA A 128 -8.81 1.77 -8.34
C ALA A 128 -8.82 0.60 -9.33
N THR A 129 -9.65 0.65 -10.37
CA THR A 129 -9.70 -0.37 -11.41
C THR A 129 -8.35 -0.56 -12.10
N GLN A 130 -7.63 0.52 -12.39
CA GLN A 130 -6.30 0.46 -13.02
C GLN A 130 -5.28 -0.21 -12.07
N VAL A 131 -5.29 0.18 -10.78
CA VAL A 131 -4.40 -0.36 -9.75
C VAL A 131 -4.65 -1.87 -9.53
N ILE A 132 -5.93 -2.25 -9.39
CA ILE A 132 -6.33 -3.64 -9.16
C ILE A 132 -5.97 -4.53 -10.37
N LYS A 133 -6.20 -4.07 -11.61
CA LYS A 133 -5.80 -4.80 -12.83
C LYS A 133 -4.28 -4.98 -12.92
N ALA A 134 -3.50 -4.02 -12.43
CA ALA A 134 -2.05 -4.11 -12.33
C ALA A 134 -1.56 -4.97 -11.15
N LYS A 135 -2.49 -5.57 -10.38
CA LYS A 135 -2.22 -6.44 -9.23
C LYS A 135 -1.40 -5.78 -8.12
N LYS A 136 -1.59 -4.47 -7.90
CA LYS A 136 -0.93 -3.74 -6.83
C LYS A 136 -1.85 -3.66 -5.60
N PRO A 137 -1.38 -4.03 -4.39
CA PRO A 137 -2.11 -3.77 -3.16
C PRO A 137 -2.48 -2.29 -3.03
N LEU A 138 -3.71 -2.03 -2.57
CA LEU A 138 -4.32 -0.71 -2.65
C LEU A 138 -4.94 -0.30 -1.32
N PHE A 139 -4.55 0.86 -0.81
CA PHE A 139 -5.31 1.62 0.18
C PHE A 139 -6.13 2.70 -0.54
N ILE A 140 -7.39 2.87 -0.14
CA ILE A 140 -8.26 3.95 -0.64
C ILE A 140 -8.66 4.81 0.55
N ASP A 141 -8.32 6.11 0.50
CA ASP A 141 -8.75 7.06 1.53
C ASP A 141 -10.28 7.26 1.50
N LYS A 142 -10.78 7.82 2.57
CA LYS A 142 -12.22 8.16 2.69
C LYS A 142 -12.59 9.34 1.75
N PRO A 143 -13.80 9.34 1.19
CA PRO A 143 -14.74 8.21 1.14
C PRO A 143 -14.24 7.15 0.16
N MET A 144 -14.52 5.87 0.43
CA MET A 144 -14.05 4.78 -0.44
C MET A 144 -14.54 4.90 -1.89
N ALA A 145 -15.75 5.41 -2.08
CA ALA A 145 -16.31 5.81 -3.37
C ALA A 145 -17.53 6.73 -3.17
N ALA A 146 -18.07 7.28 -4.24
CA ALA A 146 -19.20 8.21 -4.19
C ALA A 146 -20.55 7.53 -3.89
N ASN A 147 -20.67 6.22 -4.10
CA ASN A 147 -21.90 5.46 -3.88
C ASN A 147 -21.60 3.99 -3.58
N LEU A 148 -22.61 3.29 -3.03
CA LEU A 148 -22.48 1.88 -2.61
C LEU A 148 -22.19 0.94 -3.79
N ALA A 149 -22.76 1.20 -4.97
CA ALA A 149 -22.54 0.36 -6.15
C ALA A 149 -21.04 0.36 -6.53
N HIS A 150 -20.40 1.52 -6.55
CA HIS A 150 -18.95 1.64 -6.81
C HIS A 150 -18.12 0.95 -5.74
N VAL A 151 -18.48 1.07 -4.45
CA VAL A 151 -17.81 0.35 -3.35
C VAL A 151 -17.88 -1.16 -3.58
N THR A 152 -19.05 -1.68 -3.89
CA THR A 152 -19.27 -3.11 -4.15
C THR A 152 -18.45 -3.59 -5.36
N GLU A 153 -18.40 -2.78 -6.43
CA GLU A 153 -17.64 -3.09 -7.63
C GLU A 153 -16.13 -3.12 -7.37
N ILE A 154 -15.60 -2.17 -6.60
CA ILE A 154 -14.18 -2.15 -6.20
C ILE A 154 -13.82 -3.45 -5.47
N PHE A 155 -14.62 -3.88 -4.49
CA PHE A 155 -14.36 -5.12 -3.76
C PHE A 155 -14.50 -6.37 -4.64
N ALA A 156 -15.50 -6.40 -5.56
CA ALA A 156 -15.67 -7.49 -6.51
C ALA A 156 -14.47 -7.63 -7.46
N LEU A 157 -13.97 -6.50 -7.97
CA LEU A 157 -12.75 -6.46 -8.79
C LEU A 157 -11.52 -6.92 -7.99
N ALA A 158 -11.37 -6.44 -6.75
CA ALA A 158 -10.28 -6.83 -5.87
C ALA A 158 -10.27 -8.34 -5.63
N ALA A 159 -11.42 -8.93 -5.31
CA ALA A 159 -11.57 -10.36 -5.12
C ALA A 159 -11.25 -11.15 -6.42
N LYS A 160 -11.80 -10.72 -7.56
CA LYS A 160 -11.54 -11.33 -8.86
C LYS A 160 -10.06 -11.36 -9.23
N HIS A 161 -9.34 -10.30 -8.95
CA HIS A 161 -7.92 -10.17 -9.26
C HIS A 161 -6.99 -10.63 -8.12
N GLN A 162 -7.55 -11.04 -6.96
CA GLN A 162 -6.83 -11.45 -5.76
C GLN A 162 -5.89 -10.35 -5.24
N VAL A 163 -6.36 -9.10 -5.25
CA VAL A 163 -5.60 -7.93 -4.80
C VAL A 163 -6.11 -7.49 -3.43
N PRO A 164 -5.23 -7.32 -2.44
CA PRO A 164 -5.60 -6.72 -1.16
C PRO A 164 -6.04 -5.27 -1.36
N VAL A 165 -7.26 -4.96 -0.94
CA VAL A 165 -7.81 -3.60 -0.92
C VAL A 165 -8.39 -3.32 0.46
N PHE A 166 -8.06 -2.16 1.03
CA PHE A 166 -8.65 -1.70 2.28
C PHE A 166 -8.85 -0.20 2.29
N THR A 167 -9.70 0.26 3.18
CA THR A 167 -9.99 1.68 3.41
C THR A 167 -10.13 1.94 4.90
N SER A 168 -9.81 3.15 5.34
CA SER A 168 -9.98 3.56 6.71
C SER A 168 -10.15 5.08 6.82
N SER A 169 -10.72 5.52 7.93
CA SER A 169 -10.71 6.91 8.37
C SER A 169 -10.04 7.00 9.74
N SER A 170 -9.33 8.09 10.00
CA SER A 170 -8.76 8.40 11.32
C SER A 170 -9.82 8.38 12.43
N LEU A 171 -11.08 8.75 12.10
CA LEU A 171 -12.20 8.71 13.03
C LEU A 171 -12.49 7.31 13.60
N ARG A 172 -12.13 6.23 12.88
CA ARG A 172 -12.23 4.86 13.39
C ARG A 172 -11.44 4.64 14.68
N TYR A 173 -10.37 5.40 14.86
CA TYR A 173 -9.46 5.30 16.01
C TYR A 173 -9.70 6.37 17.08
N ASP A 174 -10.60 7.33 16.80
CA ASP A 174 -10.98 8.37 17.76
C ASP A 174 -11.71 7.77 18.96
N LYS A 175 -11.35 8.25 20.16
CA LYS A 175 -11.89 7.73 21.42
C LYS A 175 -13.41 7.93 21.52
N LEU A 176 -13.91 9.10 21.15
CA LEU A 176 -15.34 9.42 21.24
C LEU A 176 -16.15 8.58 20.25
N VAL A 177 -15.66 8.43 19.02
CA VAL A 177 -16.31 7.57 18.02
C VAL A 177 -16.38 6.12 18.50
N ARG A 178 -15.31 5.61 19.10
CA ARG A 178 -15.31 4.26 19.69
C ARG A 178 -16.26 4.12 20.88
N GLU A 179 -16.41 5.14 21.71
CA GLU A 179 -17.37 5.17 22.80
C GLU A 179 -18.82 5.16 22.29
N VAL A 180 -19.12 5.94 21.23
CA VAL A 180 -20.42 5.89 20.54
C VAL A 180 -20.70 4.50 20.00
N GLN A 181 -19.74 3.90 19.27
CA GLN A 181 -19.88 2.57 18.71
C GLN A 181 -20.09 1.48 19.78
N SER A 182 -19.50 1.65 20.95
CA SER A 182 -19.67 0.72 22.09
C SER A 182 -20.99 0.90 22.83
N GLY A 183 -21.86 1.84 22.42
CA GLY A 183 -23.14 2.14 23.06
C GLY A 183 -23.05 2.95 24.36
N LYS A 184 -21.91 3.54 24.67
CA LYS A 184 -21.73 4.38 25.88
C LYS A 184 -22.40 5.74 25.75
N ILE A 185 -22.59 6.24 24.55
CA ILE A 185 -23.16 7.55 24.24
C ILE A 185 -24.29 7.34 23.23
N GLY A 186 -25.47 7.88 23.55
CA GLY A 186 -26.61 7.87 22.65
C GLY A 186 -27.47 6.61 22.78
N LYS A 187 -28.41 6.65 23.70
CA LYS A 187 -29.67 5.90 23.64
C LYS A 187 -30.76 6.81 23.14
#